data_d6cfb38a4f8c1753ad90e95111d5680a
#
_entry.id   d6cfb38a4f8c1753ad90e95111d5680a
#
_cell.length_a   1.000
_cell.length_b   1.000
_cell.length_c   1.000
_cell.angle_alpha   90.00
_cell.angle_beta   90.00
_cell.angle_gamma   90.00
#
_symmetry.space_group_name_H-M   'P 1'
#
loop_
_entity.id
_entity.type
_entity.pdbx_description
1 polymer ?
#
loop_
_entity_poly.entity_id
_entity_poly.type
_entity_poly.pdbx_seq_one_letter_code
_entity_poly.pdbx_strand_id
1 'polypeptide(L)'
;IMSEIDKIAKITDRAGTGAPNFTNGFTIAGVDSGITAFTHTEGSTEPSNPSNGDTWWDTGNDAYYVRMNDAWKQWLGADTSFSGPAYMGTRGIIAGGYGSGSAHAEDIQYITIATPGNATDFGDLAAAFYYGTSCSDGTRAFSFGGYNNSTATLLNNIQQTVIATTGNATDVGDISVPSYFNASCSDATRAVVAVGRTRETATSGSFSYVNTMEYITTASAGNST
;
A
#
# COMPACT_ATOMS: atom_id res chain seq x y z
N ILE A 1 35.28 -20.78 -14.96
CA ILE A 1 34.77 -21.98 -15.70
C ILE A 1 33.39 -22.21 -15.09
N MET A 2 32.32 -21.79 -15.79
CA MET A 2 30.96 -22.14 -15.41
C MET A 2 30.83 -23.68 -15.53
N SER A 3 30.31 -24.29 -14.48
CA SER A 3 30.04 -25.74 -14.49
C SER A 3 28.97 -26.07 -15.53
N GLU A 4 29.04 -27.24 -16.15
CA GLU A 4 28.05 -27.68 -17.13
C GLU A 4 26.61 -27.70 -16.62
N ILE A 5 26.42 -27.73 -15.28
CA ILE A 5 25.13 -27.71 -14.61
C ILE A 5 24.38 -26.40 -14.82
N ASP A 6 25.10 -25.27 -14.98
CA ASP A 6 24.48 -23.95 -15.21
C ASP A 6 23.75 -23.86 -16.56
N LYS A 7 23.88 -24.87 -17.42
CA LYS A 7 23.24 -24.94 -18.74
C LYS A 7 22.01 -25.85 -18.76
N ILE A 8 21.67 -26.52 -17.68
CA ILE A 8 20.53 -27.44 -17.63
C ILE A 8 19.28 -26.66 -17.31
N ALA A 9 18.45 -26.37 -18.32
CA ALA A 9 17.20 -25.64 -18.15
C ALA A 9 16.10 -26.43 -17.39
N LYS A 10 16.26 -27.78 -17.34
CA LYS A 10 15.31 -28.65 -16.65
C LYS A 10 16.02 -29.95 -16.27
N ILE A 11 15.89 -30.33 -14.99
CA ILE A 11 16.33 -31.66 -14.51
C ILE A 11 15.06 -32.49 -14.33
N THR A 12 14.98 -33.61 -15.08
CA THR A 12 13.86 -34.55 -14.96
C THR A 12 14.42 -35.93 -14.69
N ASP A 13 13.57 -36.88 -14.30
CA ASP A 13 13.95 -38.28 -14.32
C ASP A 13 14.35 -38.76 -15.75
N ARG A 14 14.94 -39.93 -15.85
CA ARG A 14 15.38 -40.49 -17.14
C ARG A 14 14.24 -40.68 -18.14
N ALA A 15 13.03 -40.88 -17.67
CA ALA A 15 11.81 -41.04 -18.45
C ALA A 15 11.17 -39.69 -18.82
N GLY A 16 11.58 -38.58 -18.22
CA GLY A 16 10.99 -37.25 -18.40
C GLY A 16 9.60 -37.08 -17.80
N THR A 17 9.19 -37.98 -16.94
CA THR A 17 7.83 -38.09 -16.42
C THR A 17 7.69 -37.73 -14.94
N GLY A 18 8.81 -37.54 -14.24
CA GLY A 18 8.81 -37.24 -12.82
C GLY A 18 9.91 -36.31 -12.33
N ALA A 19 9.93 -36.02 -11.05
CA ALA A 19 11.01 -35.28 -10.42
C ALA A 19 12.27 -36.15 -10.29
N PRO A 20 13.49 -35.57 -10.40
CA PRO A 20 14.71 -36.32 -10.20
C PRO A 20 14.80 -36.80 -8.74
N ASN A 21 15.26 -38.05 -8.57
CA ASN A 21 15.52 -38.60 -7.25
C ASN A 21 17.01 -38.47 -6.93
N PHE A 22 17.36 -37.74 -5.91
CA PHE A 22 18.72 -37.58 -5.40
C PHE A 22 18.91 -38.46 -4.16
N THR A 23 19.26 -39.73 -4.37
CA THR A 23 19.39 -40.71 -3.27
C THR A 23 20.47 -40.36 -2.24
N ASN A 24 21.44 -39.53 -2.59
CA ASN A 24 22.53 -39.10 -1.71
C ASN A 24 22.54 -37.57 -1.46
N GLY A 25 21.40 -36.88 -1.69
CA GLY A 25 21.35 -35.45 -1.60
C GLY A 25 22.02 -34.74 -2.80
N PHE A 26 22.10 -33.43 -2.76
CA PHE A 26 22.85 -32.63 -3.72
C PHE A 26 23.68 -31.57 -2.98
N THR A 27 24.78 -31.17 -3.60
CA THR A 27 25.70 -30.19 -3.05
C THR A 27 25.56 -28.86 -3.77
N ILE A 28 25.33 -27.79 -3.03
CA ILE A 28 25.35 -26.41 -3.56
C ILE A 28 26.64 -25.74 -3.10
N ALA A 29 27.46 -25.27 -4.06
CA ALA A 29 28.71 -24.56 -3.79
C ALA A 29 29.68 -25.32 -2.87
N GLY A 30 29.72 -26.66 -2.95
CA GLY A 30 30.61 -27.50 -2.17
C GLY A 30 30.15 -27.78 -0.74
N VAL A 31 28.97 -27.33 -0.35
CA VAL A 31 28.36 -27.63 0.95
C VAL A 31 27.30 -28.72 0.76
N ASP A 32 27.45 -29.80 1.49
CA ASP A 32 26.41 -30.83 1.54
C ASP A 32 25.13 -30.23 2.15
N SER A 33 24.04 -30.30 1.39
CA SER A 33 22.75 -29.76 1.86
C SER A 33 22.12 -30.59 3.01
N GLY A 34 22.66 -31.79 3.24
CA GLY A 34 22.05 -32.78 4.17
C GLY A 34 20.70 -33.30 3.70
N ILE A 35 20.27 -32.96 2.51
CA ILE A 35 18.98 -33.36 1.93
C ILE A 35 19.23 -34.58 1.05
N THR A 36 18.78 -35.75 1.51
CA THR A 36 18.97 -37.04 0.84
C THR A 36 17.82 -37.45 -0.06
N ALA A 37 16.66 -36.85 0.11
CA ALA A 37 15.48 -37.01 -0.75
C ALA A 37 14.56 -35.79 -0.62
N PHE A 38 13.82 -35.51 -1.69
CA PHE A 38 12.71 -34.55 -1.67
C PHE A 38 11.43 -35.32 -1.93
N THR A 39 10.44 -35.11 -1.11
CA THR A 39 9.09 -35.59 -1.37
C THR A 39 8.22 -34.42 -1.75
N HIS A 40 7.55 -34.53 -2.89
CA HIS A 40 6.48 -33.61 -3.26
C HIS A 40 5.15 -34.30 -2.97
N THR A 41 4.29 -33.62 -2.26
CA THR A 41 2.95 -34.10 -1.92
C THR A 41 1.92 -33.10 -2.37
N GLU A 42 0.81 -33.58 -2.91
CA GLU A 42 -0.37 -32.75 -3.23
C GLU A 42 -1.56 -33.23 -2.39
N GLY A 43 -2.30 -32.32 -1.81
CA GLY A 43 -3.48 -32.65 -1.02
C GLY A 43 -3.94 -31.49 -0.14
N SER A 44 -5.15 -31.59 0.37
CA SER A 44 -5.74 -30.59 1.27
C SER A 44 -5.38 -30.80 2.74
N THR A 45 -4.55 -31.80 3.04
CA THR A 45 -4.13 -32.14 4.41
C THR A 45 -2.60 -32.12 4.48
N GLU A 46 -2.08 -31.54 5.53
CA GLU A 46 -0.64 -31.48 5.78
C GLU A 46 -0.01 -32.90 5.76
N PRO A 47 1.09 -33.08 5.02
CA PRO A 47 1.79 -34.38 4.98
C PRO A 47 2.26 -34.82 6.39
N SER A 48 2.07 -36.09 6.70
CA SER A 48 2.58 -36.71 7.93
C SER A 48 4.07 -37.04 7.79
N ASN A 49 4.86 -36.80 8.84
CA ASN A 49 6.30 -37.06 8.90
C ASN A 49 7.14 -36.43 7.80
N PRO A 50 7.00 -35.13 7.53
CA PRO A 50 7.77 -34.46 6.52
C PRO A 50 9.22 -34.25 6.95
N SER A 51 10.15 -34.30 5.99
CA SER A 51 11.56 -33.95 6.17
C SER A 51 11.86 -32.57 5.66
N ASN A 52 12.93 -31.93 6.17
CA ASN A 52 13.39 -30.68 5.64
C ASN A 52 13.77 -30.83 4.13
N GLY A 53 13.26 -29.95 3.31
CA GLY A 53 13.36 -29.99 1.86
C GLY A 53 12.12 -30.54 1.16
N ASP A 54 11.24 -31.23 1.86
CA ASP A 54 9.97 -31.66 1.27
C ASP A 54 9.10 -30.47 0.85
N THR A 55 8.31 -30.69 -0.16
CA THR A 55 7.39 -29.69 -0.71
C THR A 55 5.96 -30.20 -0.68
N TRP A 56 5.02 -29.29 -0.47
CA TRP A 56 3.61 -29.61 -0.41
C TRP A 56 2.79 -28.55 -1.15
N TRP A 57 1.95 -29.03 -2.07
CA TRP A 57 0.92 -28.22 -2.68
C TRP A 57 -0.40 -28.46 -1.92
N ASP A 58 -0.79 -27.45 -1.12
CA ASP A 58 -2.07 -27.47 -0.42
C ASP A 58 -3.20 -27.12 -1.40
N THR A 59 -3.92 -28.15 -1.85
CA THR A 59 -5.03 -27.99 -2.79
C THR A 59 -6.27 -27.36 -2.14
N GLY A 60 -6.35 -27.31 -0.82
CA GLY A 60 -7.45 -26.67 -0.10
C GLY A 60 -7.31 -25.15 -0.01
N ASN A 61 -6.08 -24.66 0.08
CA ASN A 61 -5.76 -23.25 0.21
C ASN A 61 -5.05 -22.66 -1.03
N ASP A 62 -4.83 -23.48 -2.08
CA ASP A 62 -4.12 -23.12 -3.30
C ASP A 62 -2.72 -22.53 -3.00
N ALA A 63 -1.98 -23.18 -2.12
CA ALA A 63 -0.73 -22.70 -1.58
C ALA A 63 0.40 -23.72 -1.67
N TYR A 64 1.60 -23.25 -2.01
CA TYR A 64 2.79 -24.08 -2.09
C TYR A 64 3.68 -23.88 -0.87
N TYR A 65 4.13 -24.98 -0.27
CA TYR A 65 4.97 -24.98 0.94
C TYR A 65 6.27 -25.74 0.73
N VAL A 66 7.30 -25.32 1.45
CA VAL A 66 8.58 -26.01 1.59
C VAL A 66 8.84 -26.25 3.07
N ARG A 67 9.27 -27.45 3.43
CA ARG A 67 9.67 -27.78 4.80
C ARG A 67 11.08 -27.24 5.07
N MET A 68 11.21 -26.32 6.01
CA MET A 68 12.49 -25.70 6.37
C MET A 68 12.55 -25.49 7.89
N ASN A 69 13.66 -25.94 8.54
CA ASN A 69 13.83 -25.84 9.98
C ASN A 69 12.64 -26.41 10.76
N ASP A 70 12.21 -27.63 10.38
CA ASP A 70 11.12 -28.37 10.98
C ASP A 70 9.75 -27.66 10.97
N ALA A 71 9.59 -26.70 10.09
CA ALA A 71 8.32 -25.99 9.86
C ALA A 71 8.01 -25.86 8.37
N TRP A 72 6.74 -25.94 8.01
CA TRP A 72 6.27 -25.59 6.69
C TRP A 72 6.34 -24.07 6.51
N LYS A 73 7.05 -23.64 5.48
CA LYS A 73 7.13 -22.24 5.06
C LYS A 73 6.41 -22.13 3.73
N GLN A 74 5.41 -21.30 3.69
CA GLN A 74 4.73 -21.03 2.43
C GLN A 74 5.72 -20.44 1.44
N TRP A 75 5.84 -21.08 0.27
CA TRP A 75 6.55 -20.50 -0.85
C TRP A 75 5.64 -19.44 -1.46
N LEU A 76 5.92 -18.22 -1.20
CA LEU A 76 5.23 -17.08 -1.81
C LEU A 76 5.71 -16.93 -3.27
N GLY A 77 5.38 -17.90 -4.10
CA GLY A 77 5.41 -17.74 -5.55
C GLY A 77 4.21 -16.90 -5.91
N ALA A 78 4.44 -15.65 -6.24
CA ALA A 78 3.42 -14.72 -6.72
C ALA A 78 2.07 -14.87 -5.98
N ASP A 79 2.12 -14.77 -4.65
CA ASP A 79 0.91 -14.58 -3.89
C ASP A 79 0.22 -13.32 -4.45
N THR A 80 -0.87 -13.54 -5.17
CA THR A 80 -1.74 -12.44 -5.60
C THR A 80 -2.47 -11.84 -4.41
N SER A 81 -2.43 -12.49 -3.25
CA SER A 81 -2.68 -11.90 -1.96
C SER A 81 -1.38 -11.34 -1.38
N PHE A 82 -0.81 -10.33 -2.00
CA PHE A 82 0.14 -9.46 -1.33
C PHE A 82 -0.58 -8.87 -0.12
N SER A 83 -0.43 -9.54 1.02
CA SER A 83 -0.80 -8.97 2.31
C SER A 83 0.27 -7.98 2.79
N GLY A 84 0.83 -7.23 1.86
CA GLY A 84 1.33 -5.92 2.18
C GLY A 84 0.15 -5.14 2.75
N PRO A 85 0.38 -4.13 3.54
CA PRO A 85 -0.70 -3.27 3.98
C PRO A 85 -1.55 -2.97 2.75
N ALA A 86 -2.87 -3.11 2.87
CA ALA A 86 -3.80 -3.06 1.75
C ALA A 86 -3.82 -1.66 1.11
N TYR A 87 -2.68 -1.27 0.53
CA TYR A 87 -2.51 -0.04 -0.24
C TYR A 87 -3.27 -0.08 -1.58
N MET A 88 -3.76 -1.25 -1.94
CA MET A 88 -4.54 -1.43 -3.14
C MET A 88 -6.02 -1.27 -2.80
N GLY A 89 -6.39 -0.09 -2.35
CA GLY A 89 -7.78 0.29 -2.30
C GLY A 89 -8.42 0.14 -3.68
N THR A 90 -9.64 -0.37 -3.73
CA THR A 90 -10.39 -0.49 -4.98
C THR A 90 -10.90 0.85 -5.50
N ARG A 91 -10.76 1.91 -4.71
CA ARG A 91 -11.26 3.26 -5.00
C ARG A 91 -10.15 4.28 -5.10
N GLY A 92 -10.22 5.15 -6.09
CA GLY A 92 -9.48 6.41 -6.15
C GLY A 92 -10.39 7.52 -5.64
N ILE A 93 -9.95 8.27 -4.61
CA ILE A 93 -10.68 9.42 -4.04
C ILE A 93 -10.15 10.71 -4.66
N ILE A 94 -11.05 11.60 -5.02
CA ILE A 94 -10.78 12.92 -5.57
C ILE A 94 -11.52 13.90 -4.67
N ALA A 95 -10.82 14.84 -4.07
CA ALA A 95 -11.41 15.77 -3.11
C ALA A 95 -11.05 17.22 -3.41
N GLY A 96 -12.03 18.10 -3.32
CA GLY A 96 -11.87 19.52 -3.52
C GLY A 96 -11.58 19.90 -4.98
N GLY A 97 -11.08 21.09 -5.17
CA GLY A 97 -10.73 21.64 -6.49
C GLY A 97 -11.29 23.02 -6.73
N TYR A 98 -11.02 23.54 -7.92
CA TYR A 98 -11.51 24.84 -8.37
C TYR A 98 -12.59 24.64 -9.44
N GLY A 99 -13.82 25.00 -9.11
CA GLY A 99 -14.96 24.89 -10.01
C GLY A 99 -15.19 26.17 -10.85
N SER A 100 -16.00 26.07 -11.90
CA SER A 100 -16.43 27.21 -12.69
C SER A 100 -17.37 28.13 -11.88
N GLY A 101 -17.21 29.45 -11.99
CA GLY A 101 -18.06 30.44 -11.34
C GLY A 101 -17.71 30.74 -9.89
N SER A 102 -16.45 30.53 -9.48
CA SER A 102 -15.98 30.75 -8.10
C SER A 102 -16.60 29.81 -7.06
N ALA A 103 -17.33 28.79 -7.49
CA ALA A 103 -17.76 27.73 -6.61
C ALA A 103 -16.55 26.84 -6.31
N HIS A 104 -16.28 26.63 -5.03
CA HIS A 104 -15.27 25.68 -4.60
C HIS A 104 -15.95 24.34 -4.48
N ALA A 105 -15.31 23.32 -5.02
CA ALA A 105 -15.80 21.98 -4.85
C ALA A 105 -15.60 21.60 -3.37
N GLU A 106 -16.69 21.49 -2.65
CA GLU A 106 -16.75 20.75 -1.39
C GLU A 106 -16.81 19.27 -1.68
N ASP A 107 -17.12 18.89 -2.93
CA ASP A 107 -17.39 17.55 -3.36
C ASP A 107 -16.17 16.64 -3.14
N ILE A 108 -16.43 15.49 -2.57
CA ILE A 108 -15.56 14.34 -2.64
C ILE A 108 -16.16 13.37 -3.63
N GLN A 109 -15.38 12.94 -4.59
CA GLN A 109 -15.79 11.96 -5.60
C GLN A 109 -14.87 10.74 -5.54
N TYR A 110 -15.34 9.62 -6.05
CA TYR A 110 -14.52 8.42 -6.19
C TYR A 110 -14.71 7.75 -7.54
N ILE A 111 -13.68 7.03 -7.94
CA ILE A 111 -13.71 6.07 -9.03
C ILE A 111 -13.41 4.68 -8.50
N THR A 112 -13.98 3.64 -9.13
CA THR A 112 -13.55 2.26 -8.90
C THR A 112 -12.40 1.96 -9.86
N ILE A 113 -11.20 1.71 -9.32
CA ILE A 113 -9.98 1.58 -10.12
C ILE A 113 -10.04 0.42 -11.11
N ALA A 114 -10.64 -0.71 -10.69
CA ALA A 114 -10.77 -1.91 -11.52
C ALA A 114 -11.79 -1.78 -12.67
N THR A 115 -12.75 -0.84 -12.55
CA THR A 115 -13.80 -0.62 -13.54
C THR A 115 -13.83 0.85 -13.95
N PRO A 116 -13.10 1.23 -15.02
CA PRO A 116 -13.07 2.62 -15.47
C PRO A 116 -14.47 3.16 -15.79
N GLY A 117 -14.72 4.39 -15.37
CA GLY A 117 -16.02 5.07 -15.56
C GLY A 117 -15.96 6.49 -15.03
N ASN A 118 -17.10 7.16 -15.05
CA ASN A 118 -17.23 8.48 -14.46
C ASN A 118 -17.06 8.40 -12.93
N ALA A 119 -16.57 9.47 -12.33
CA ALA A 119 -16.54 9.62 -10.88
C ALA A 119 -17.98 9.67 -10.32
N THR A 120 -18.14 9.10 -9.15
CA THR A 120 -19.41 9.05 -8.41
C THR A 120 -19.25 9.90 -7.16
N ASP A 121 -20.32 10.53 -6.74
CA ASP A 121 -20.38 11.27 -5.49
C ASP A 121 -20.04 10.37 -4.30
N PHE A 122 -19.18 10.87 -3.43
CA PHE A 122 -18.75 10.21 -2.21
C PHE A 122 -19.29 10.90 -0.96
N GLY A 123 -19.39 12.22 -0.97
CA GLY A 123 -19.75 13.12 0.12
C GLY A 123 -19.01 14.43 0.02
N ASP A 124 -18.98 15.19 1.11
CA ASP A 124 -18.45 16.55 1.14
C ASP A 124 -17.23 16.68 2.07
N LEU A 125 -16.36 17.61 1.75
CA LEU A 125 -15.30 18.09 2.62
C LEU A 125 -15.89 18.86 3.82
N ALA A 126 -15.24 18.78 4.97
CA ALA A 126 -15.58 19.61 6.13
C ALA A 126 -15.26 21.10 5.88
N ALA A 127 -14.24 21.36 5.05
CA ALA A 127 -13.90 22.69 4.58
C ALA A 127 -13.44 22.60 3.11
N ALA A 128 -14.13 23.31 2.23
CA ALA A 128 -13.79 23.38 0.81
C ALA A 128 -12.38 23.95 0.60
N PHE A 129 -11.59 23.34 -0.28
CA PHE A 129 -10.26 23.82 -0.60
C PHE A 129 -9.84 23.54 -2.03
N TYR A 130 -8.88 24.31 -2.51
CA TYR A 130 -8.07 24.00 -3.65
C TYR A 130 -6.58 24.24 -3.35
N TYR A 131 -5.69 23.67 -4.15
CA TYR A 131 -4.24 23.68 -3.90
C TYR A 131 -3.80 23.04 -2.57
N GLY A 132 -4.64 22.19 -1.97
CA GLY A 132 -4.24 21.30 -0.89
C GLY A 132 -3.55 20.06 -1.44
N THR A 133 -3.28 19.11 -0.55
CA THR A 133 -2.70 17.82 -0.90
C THR A 133 -3.42 16.70 -0.16
N SER A 134 -3.39 15.50 -0.70
CA SER A 134 -4.03 14.34 -0.06
C SER A 134 -3.16 13.11 -0.18
N CYS A 135 -3.23 12.23 0.82
CA CYS A 135 -2.64 10.90 0.82
C CYS A 135 -3.55 9.92 1.57
N SER A 136 -3.22 8.63 1.56
CA SER A 136 -4.04 7.63 2.23
C SER A 136 -3.22 6.51 2.86
N ASP A 137 -3.74 5.92 3.95
CA ASP A 137 -3.19 4.71 4.58
C ASP A 137 -3.82 3.41 4.03
N GLY A 138 -4.59 3.51 2.94
CA GLY A 138 -5.34 2.39 2.34
C GLY A 138 -6.73 2.19 2.93
N THR A 139 -7.01 2.69 4.12
CA THR A 139 -8.32 2.64 4.80
C THR A 139 -8.96 4.02 4.84
N ARG A 140 -8.14 5.04 5.08
CA ARG A 140 -8.55 6.44 5.21
C ARG A 140 -7.78 7.31 4.25
N ALA A 141 -8.43 8.33 3.72
CA ALA A 141 -7.80 9.42 2.99
C ALA A 141 -7.70 10.63 3.91
N PHE A 142 -6.57 11.33 3.85
CA PHE A 142 -6.30 12.56 4.59
C PHE A 142 -6.02 13.68 3.60
N SER A 143 -6.64 14.84 3.83
CA SER A 143 -6.40 16.05 3.05
C SER A 143 -5.87 17.14 3.96
N PHE A 144 -4.84 17.85 3.50
CA PHE A 144 -4.08 18.81 4.30
C PHE A 144 -4.12 20.21 3.70
N GLY A 145 -4.55 21.18 4.50
CA GLY A 145 -4.50 22.60 4.18
C GLY A 145 -5.23 22.96 2.88
N GLY A 146 -4.68 23.90 2.15
CA GLY A 146 -5.25 24.45 0.92
C GLY A 146 -5.75 25.87 1.10
N TYR A 147 -6.39 26.39 0.07
CA TYR A 147 -6.97 27.73 0.08
C TYR A 147 -8.48 27.66 -0.09
N ASN A 148 -9.20 28.27 0.83
CA ASN A 148 -10.64 28.47 0.73
C ASN A 148 -10.92 29.85 0.16
N ASN A 149 -11.41 29.91 -1.06
CA ASN A 149 -11.67 31.18 -1.73
C ASN A 149 -12.94 31.87 -1.25
N SER A 150 -13.94 31.13 -0.77
CA SER A 150 -15.18 31.73 -0.23
C SER A 150 -14.89 32.59 0.98
N THR A 151 -13.93 32.18 1.80
CA THR A 151 -13.47 32.94 2.99
C THR A 151 -12.18 33.73 2.72
N ALA A 152 -11.55 33.53 1.54
CA ALA A 152 -10.24 34.08 1.16
C ALA A 152 -9.13 33.71 2.17
N THR A 153 -9.18 32.51 2.74
CA THR A 153 -8.27 32.05 3.79
C THR A 153 -7.43 30.87 3.38
N LEU A 154 -6.20 30.80 3.88
CA LEU A 154 -5.43 29.57 3.92
C LEU A 154 -5.94 28.69 5.04
N LEU A 155 -6.02 27.39 4.77
CA LEU A 155 -6.46 26.39 5.74
C LEU A 155 -5.26 25.69 6.37
N ASN A 156 -5.42 25.25 7.60
CA ASN A 156 -4.54 24.33 8.29
C ASN A 156 -5.21 23.00 8.63
N ASN A 157 -6.48 22.84 8.28
CA ASN A 157 -7.26 21.64 8.58
C ASN A 157 -6.60 20.37 8.05
N ILE A 158 -6.72 19.31 8.83
CA ILE A 158 -6.50 17.93 8.42
C ILE A 158 -7.87 17.26 8.36
N GLN A 159 -8.33 16.95 7.17
CA GLN A 159 -9.63 16.34 6.95
C GLN A 159 -9.48 14.86 6.62
N GLN A 160 -10.30 14.01 7.21
CA GLN A 160 -10.25 12.56 7.05
C GLN A 160 -11.53 12.01 6.46
N THR A 161 -11.38 11.02 5.58
CA THR A 161 -12.48 10.27 4.98
C THR A 161 -12.18 8.77 5.05
N VAL A 162 -13.19 7.94 5.35
CA VAL A 162 -13.07 6.47 5.32
C VAL A 162 -13.35 5.97 3.90
N ILE A 163 -12.34 5.42 3.22
CA ILE A 163 -12.40 5.09 1.78
C ILE A 163 -13.48 4.05 1.44
N ALA A 164 -13.70 3.08 2.32
CA ALA A 164 -14.66 1.98 2.07
C ALA A 164 -16.12 2.42 2.11
N THR A 165 -16.44 3.51 2.80
CA THR A 165 -17.82 3.95 3.06
C THR A 165 -18.00 5.38 2.59
N THR A 166 -18.96 5.62 1.71
CA THR A 166 -19.31 6.99 1.29
C THR A 166 -19.82 7.82 2.47
N GLY A 167 -19.47 9.09 2.48
CA GLY A 167 -19.84 10.03 3.55
C GLY A 167 -18.90 11.22 3.58
N ASN A 168 -19.28 12.22 4.38
CA ASN A 168 -18.54 13.47 4.49
C ASN A 168 -17.23 13.28 5.23
N ALA A 169 -16.25 14.10 4.90
CA ALA A 169 -15.00 14.20 5.63
C ALA A 169 -15.23 14.80 7.04
N THR A 170 -14.37 14.43 7.96
CA THR A 170 -14.32 15.03 9.29
C THR A 170 -13.01 15.77 9.47
N ASP A 171 -13.07 16.92 10.14
CA ASP A 171 -11.88 17.61 10.61
C ASP A 171 -11.30 16.82 11.80
N VAL A 172 -10.04 16.42 11.68
CA VAL A 172 -9.37 15.56 12.67
C VAL A 172 -8.16 16.23 13.31
N GLY A 173 -7.83 17.45 12.93
CA GLY A 173 -6.71 18.21 13.49
C GLY A 173 -6.17 19.26 12.51
N ASP A 174 -5.03 19.81 12.85
CA ASP A 174 -4.38 20.90 12.12
C ASP A 174 -2.91 20.64 11.84
N ILE A 175 -2.44 21.10 10.68
CA ILE A 175 -1.01 21.35 10.45
C ILE A 175 -0.61 22.66 11.14
N SER A 176 0.66 22.79 11.48
CA SER A 176 1.15 23.91 12.30
C SER A 176 0.98 25.29 11.63
N VAL A 177 0.93 25.33 10.32
CA VAL A 177 0.86 26.58 9.55
C VAL A 177 -0.19 26.49 8.44
N PRO A 178 -1.15 27.41 8.39
CA PRO A 178 -2.07 27.51 7.25
C PRO A 178 -1.32 27.67 5.94
N SER A 179 -1.55 26.77 4.97
CA SER A 179 -0.71 26.70 3.78
C SER A 179 -1.39 26.03 2.59
N TYR A 180 -0.83 26.25 1.42
CA TYR A 180 -1.26 25.68 0.15
C TYR A 180 -0.06 25.33 -0.74
N PHE A 181 -0.30 24.61 -1.85
CA PHE A 181 0.75 23.97 -2.65
C PHE A 181 1.61 23.01 -1.84
N ASN A 182 0.99 22.31 -0.93
CA ASN A 182 1.60 21.28 -0.11
C ASN A 182 1.81 20.01 -0.92
N ALA A 183 2.72 19.16 -0.46
CA ALA A 183 2.87 17.80 -0.95
C ALA A 183 2.69 16.82 0.21
N SER A 184 2.16 15.64 -0.05
CA SER A 184 1.98 14.62 0.99
C SER A 184 2.28 13.22 0.47
N CYS A 185 2.66 12.36 1.39
CA CYS A 185 2.77 10.92 1.18
C CYS A 185 2.39 10.21 2.48
N SER A 186 2.17 8.92 2.39
CA SER A 186 1.80 8.13 3.56
C SER A 186 2.27 6.69 3.46
N ASP A 187 2.33 6.06 4.61
CA ASP A 187 2.40 4.62 4.79
C ASP A 187 1.21 4.16 5.66
N ALA A 188 1.19 2.90 6.11
CA ALA A 188 0.10 2.38 6.94
C ALA A 188 0.01 3.05 8.33
N THR A 189 1.03 3.78 8.76
CA THR A 189 1.15 4.31 10.12
C THR A 189 1.19 5.83 10.18
N ARG A 190 1.77 6.47 9.17
CA ARG A 190 1.97 7.92 9.13
C ARG A 190 1.51 8.52 7.81
N ALA A 191 0.89 9.69 7.91
CA ALA A 191 0.68 10.59 6.79
C ALA A 191 1.56 11.82 7.00
N VAL A 192 2.47 12.06 6.06
CA VAL A 192 3.47 13.13 6.10
C VAL A 192 3.03 14.22 5.14
N VAL A 193 3.13 15.47 5.56
CA VAL A 193 2.91 16.64 4.73
C VAL A 193 4.15 17.53 4.69
N ALA A 194 4.57 17.92 3.50
CA ALA A 194 5.56 18.97 3.28
C ALA A 194 4.80 20.27 2.99
N VAL A 195 4.95 21.22 3.88
CA VAL A 195 4.27 22.51 3.81
C VAL A 195 4.91 23.35 2.70
N GLY A 196 4.10 23.87 1.79
CA GLY A 196 4.58 24.57 0.61
C GLY A 196 4.67 26.09 0.81
N ARG A 197 3.53 26.76 0.76
CA ARG A 197 3.47 28.22 0.76
C ARG A 197 2.45 28.72 1.78
N THR A 198 2.82 29.74 2.50
CA THR A 198 1.95 30.41 3.48
C THR A 198 1.88 31.92 3.19
N ARG A 199 1.08 32.63 3.98
CA ARG A 199 1.03 34.08 4.03
C ARG A 199 1.35 34.54 5.44
N GLU A 200 1.70 35.82 5.58
CA GLU A 200 1.95 36.46 6.87
C GLU A 200 0.76 36.32 7.82
N THR A 201 -0.44 36.39 7.29
CA THR A 201 -1.67 35.95 7.96
C THR A 201 -2.44 34.99 7.05
N ALA A 202 -3.36 34.20 7.59
CA ALA A 202 -4.17 33.26 6.79
C ALA A 202 -4.99 33.93 5.69
N THR A 203 -5.30 35.22 5.82
CA THR A 203 -6.16 36.00 4.92
C THR A 203 -5.41 37.05 4.08
N SER A 204 -4.24 37.52 4.52
CA SER A 204 -3.54 38.63 3.89
C SER A 204 -2.04 38.60 4.18
N GLY A 205 -1.30 39.50 3.54
CA GLY A 205 0.14 39.64 3.71
C GLY A 205 0.97 39.06 2.56
N SER A 206 2.26 39.21 2.68
CA SER A 206 3.23 38.68 1.73
C SER A 206 3.27 37.17 1.78
N PHE A 207 3.48 36.55 0.63
CA PHE A 207 3.71 35.09 0.57
C PHE A 207 5.12 34.74 1.02
N SER A 208 5.25 33.65 1.77
CA SER A 208 6.52 33.03 2.11
C SER A 208 6.48 31.53 1.83
N TYR A 209 7.64 30.97 1.54
CA TYR A 209 7.79 29.53 1.41
C TYR A 209 8.19 28.94 2.76
N VAL A 210 7.70 27.77 3.05
CA VAL A 210 7.94 27.06 4.31
C VAL A 210 8.69 25.78 3.99
N ASN A 211 9.68 25.45 4.77
CA ASN A 211 10.47 24.22 4.63
C ASN A 211 10.18 23.20 5.72
N THR A 212 9.01 23.29 6.33
CA THR A 212 8.56 22.39 7.38
C THR A 212 7.99 21.11 6.79
N MET A 213 8.32 19.98 7.40
CA MET A 213 7.69 18.69 7.17
C MET A 213 7.07 18.23 8.49
N GLU A 214 5.85 17.78 8.43
CA GLU A 214 5.06 17.38 9.58
C GLU A 214 4.38 16.04 9.29
N TYR A 215 3.93 15.35 10.32
CA TYR A 215 3.18 14.13 10.14
C TYR A 215 2.07 13.95 11.18
N ILE A 216 1.11 13.12 10.85
CA ILE A 216 0.14 12.56 11.80
C ILE A 216 0.30 11.05 11.87
N THR A 217 -0.07 10.46 13.01
CA THR A 217 -0.26 9.02 13.12
C THR A 217 -1.65 8.68 12.60
N THR A 218 -1.74 7.90 11.52
CA THR A 218 -3.02 7.65 10.84
C THR A 218 -4.06 7.00 11.73
N ALA A 219 -3.65 6.15 12.68
CA ALA A 219 -4.58 5.43 13.58
C ALA A 219 -5.29 6.33 14.58
N SER A 220 -4.63 7.41 15.05
CA SER A 220 -5.19 8.30 16.09
C SER A 220 -5.63 9.65 15.54
N ALA A 221 -5.11 10.07 14.40
CA ALA A 221 -5.28 11.41 13.84
C ALA A 221 -4.93 12.51 14.88
N GLY A 222 -5.32 13.75 14.65
CA GLY A 222 -4.98 14.86 15.54
C GLY A 222 -4.04 15.86 14.87
N ASN A 223 -3.55 16.83 15.64
CA ASN A 223 -2.62 17.83 15.12
C ASN A 223 -1.29 17.18 14.70
N SER A 224 -0.70 17.73 13.66
CA SER A 224 0.62 17.29 13.18
C SER A 224 1.76 17.62 14.15
N THR A 225 2.83 16.87 14.04
CA THR A 225 4.07 17.04 14.82
C THR A 225 5.29 17.04 13.93
#